data_1b559b7273e8168bf12866608b2c7808
#
_entry.id   1b559b7273e8168bf12866608b2c7808
#
_cell.length_a   1.000
_cell.length_b   1.000
_cell.length_c   1.000
_cell.angle_alpha   90.00
_cell.angle_beta   90.00
_cell.angle_gamma   90.00
#
_symmetry.space_group_name_H-M   'P 1'
#
loop_
_entity.id
_entity.type
_entity.pdbx_description
1 polymer ?
#
loop_
_entity_poly.entity_id
_entity_poly.type
_entity_poly.pdbx_seq_one_letter_code
_entity_poly.pdbx_strand_id
1 'polypeptide(L)'
;DLDAGNKLVYVIEYDAVVEPLTGYLDQPADQGVYSGVGMIRGWALSEEGVERIEVYIDGRYAFDVPYGDPREDVGFAYSDIDGSSTSGFSVPFNYSALSAGEHAISVIVTDRLGDRIEHSATFEVVRFEQSFLYKENTPNMNWSLASSYANYITVRGVEVSGSAYSI
;
A
#
# COMPACT_ATOMS: atom_id res chain seq x y z
N ASP A 1 -66.21 15.06 23.28
CA ASP A 1 -66.18 13.89 22.36
C ASP A 1 -64.90 13.95 21.55
N LEU A 2 -63.96 13.20 22.04
CA LEU A 2 -62.67 13.02 21.29
C LEU A 2 -62.91 11.87 20.34
N ASP A 3 -62.95 12.19 19.07
CA ASP A 3 -63.08 11.22 18.01
C ASP A 3 -61.88 10.27 18.03
N ALA A 4 -62.19 8.99 18.14
CA ALA A 4 -61.22 7.92 18.24
C ALA A 4 -60.58 7.60 16.85
N GLY A 5 -59.74 8.45 16.33
CA GLY A 5 -59.18 8.21 15.01
C GLY A 5 -57.87 8.93 14.68
N ASN A 6 -57.44 9.84 15.49
CA ASN A 6 -56.22 10.59 15.15
C ASN A 6 -54.97 9.89 15.69
N LYS A 7 -54.50 8.90 14.94
CA LYS A 7 -53.23 8.24 15.18
C LYS A 7 -52.14 9.15 14.70
N LEU A 8 -51.46 9.81 15.63
CA LEU A 8 -50.22 10.54 15.30
C LEU A 8 -49.17 9.52 14.86
N VAL A 9 -48.93 9.46 13.58
CA VAL A 9 -47.79 8.71 13.02
C VAL A 9 -46.61 9.65 13.08
N TYR A 10 -45.69 9.39 14.01
CA TYR A 10 -44.37 10.03 13.98
C TYR A 10 -43.53 9.27 12.94
N VAL A 11 -43.23 9.93 11.84
CA VAL A 11 -42.17 9.49 10.95
C VAL A 11 -40.88 9.96 11.60
N ILE A 12 -40.17 9.05 12.23
CA ILE A 12 -38.82 9.29 12.64
C ILE A 12 -37.99 9.09 11.36
N GLU A 13 -37.63 10.15 10.67
CA GLU A 13 -36.54 10.10 9.69
C GLU A 13 -35.27 9.85 10.49
N TYR A 14 -34.76 8.63 10.44
CA TYR A 14 -33.37 8.39 10.76
C TYR A 14 -32.58 8.95 9.59
N ASP A 15 -31.93 10.09 9.78
CA ASP A 15 -30.76 10.39 9.01
C ASP A 15 -29.76 9.29 9.36
N ALA A 16 -29.58 8.34 8.45
CA ALA A 16 -28.49 7.38 8.56
C ALA A 16 -27.20 8.22 8.67
N VAL A 17 -26.52 8.12 9.79
CA VAL A 17 -25.18 8.68 9.92
C VAL A 17 -24.33 7.86 8.96
N VAL A 18 -24.15 8.37 7.75
CA VAL A 18 -23.24 7.75 6.78
C VAL A 18 -21.85 7.94 7.36
N GLU A 19 -21.21 6.84 7.73
CA GLU A 19 -19.84 6.90 8.18
C GLU A 19 -18.98 7.42 7.01
N PRO A 20 -18.22 8.49 7.24
CA PRO A 20 -17.49 9.12 6.16
C PRO A 20 -16.47 8.14 5.59
N LEU A 21 -16.17 8.30 4.29
CA LEU A 21 -15.05 7.63 3.66
C LEU A 21 -13.79 7.82 4.52
N THR A 22 -13.18 6.72 4.96
CA THR A 22 -12.00 6.71 5.84
C THR A 22 -10.94 5.74 5.32
N GLY A 23 -9.70 5.87 5.81
CA GLY A 23 -8.61 5.00 5.37
C GLY A 23 -7.29 5.35 6.01
N TYR A 24 -6.26 4.63 5.60
CA TYR A 24 -4.89 4.88 6.03
C TYR A 24 -3.88 4.31 5.04
N LEU A 25 -2.78 5.01 4.85
CA LEU A 25 -1.62 4.55 4.08
C LEU A 25 -0.59 3.93 5.04
N ASP A 26 -0.48 2.60 5.04
CA ASP A 26 0.48 1.88 5.89
C ASP A 26 1.92 1.98 5.35
N GLN A 27 2.07 1.92 4.02
CA GLN A 27 3.35 2.00 3.34
C GLN A 27 3.22 2.72 1.99
N PRO A 28 4.20 3.60 1.65
CA PRO A 28 5.36 3.95 2.47
C PRO A 28 4.95 4.73 3.71
N ALA A 29 5.63 4.47 4.83
CA ALA A 29 5.48 5.27 6.03
C ALA A 29 6.08 6.67 5.80
N ASP A 30 5.49 7.69 6.43
CA ASP A 30 6.03 9.04 6.36
C ASP A 30 7.46 9.08 6.91
N GLN A 31 8.37 9.76 6.19
CA GLN A 31 9.80 9.82 6.45
C GLN A 31 10.51 8.43 6.44
N GLY A 32 9.88 7.43 5.83
CA GLY A 32 10.47 6.10 5.67
C GLY A 32 11.60 6.09 4.65
N VAL A 33 12.50 5.11 4.77
CA VAL A 33 13.63 4.92 3.85
C VAL A 33 13.43 3.61 3.08
N TYR A 34 13.49 3.70 1.75
CA TYR A 34 13.16 2.57 0.87
C TYR A 34 14.22 2.34 -0.20
N SER A 35 14.35 1.09 -0.63
CA SER A 35 15.17 0.67 -1.76
C SER A 35 14.64 -0.64 -2.34
N GLY A 36 14.97 -0.93 -3.58
CA GLY A 36 14.53 -2.18 -4.23
C GLY A 36 13.02 -2.26 -4.41
N VAL A 37 12.48 -3.47 -4.34
CA VAL A 37 11.04 -3.73 -4.43
C VAL A 37 10.44 -3.82 -3.03
N GLY A 38 9.44 -3.02 -2.77
CA GLY A 38 8.62 -3.04 -1.56
C GLY A 38 7.15 -3.03 -1.90
N MET A 39 6.33 -2.57 -0.96
CA MET A 39 4.88 -2.49 -1.15
C MET A 39 4.41 -1.03 -1.03
N ILE A 40 3.40 -0.67 -1.80
CA ILE A 40 2.48 0.41 -1.47
C ILE A 40 1.23 -0.29 -0.97
N ARG A 41 0.81 0.00 0.27
CA ARG A 41 -0.34 -0.65 0.86
C ARG A 41 -1.01 0.21 1.93
N GLY A 42 -2.27 -0.09 2.15
CA GLY A 42 -3.10 0.57 3.15
C GLY A 42 -4.47 -0.07 3.22
N TRP A 43 -5.42 0.69 3.72
CA TRP A 43 -6.83 0.31 3.71
C TRP A 43 -7.70 1.55 3.50
N ALA A 44 -8.89 1.31 2.99
CA ALA A 44 -9.93 2.32 2.83
C ALA A 44 -11.32 1.70 3.07
N LEU A 45 -12.23 2.46 3.63
CA LEU A 45 -13.57 1.98 3.99
C LEU A 45 -14.59 3.08 3.77
N SER A 46 -15.71 2.70 3.14
CA SER A 46 -16.90 3.52 2.96
C SER A 46 -18.11 2.61 3.00
N GLU A 47 -19.18 3.03 3.65
CA GLU A 47 -20.47 2.31 3.63
C GLU A 47 -21.00 2.14 2.20
N GLU A 48 -20.73 3.10 1.34
CA GLU A 48 -21.12 3.09 -0.08
C GLU A 48 -20.20 2.22 -0.95
N GLY A 49 -19.09 1.81 -0.39
CA GLY A 49 -18.03 1.04 -1.05
C GLY A 49 -17.04 1.89 -1.82
N VAL A 50 -15.80 1.45 -1.83
CA VAL A 50 -14.71 2.08 -2.57
C VAL A 50 -14.85 1.79 -4.06
N GLU A 51 -14.76 2.84 -4.89
CA GLU A 51 -14.79 2.74 -6.34
C GLU A 51 -13.37 2.60 -6.91
N ARG A 52 -12.44 3.46 -6.45
CA ARG A 52 -11.11 3.56 -7.04
C ARG A 52 -10.07 4.06 -6.04
N ILE A 53 -8.84 3.56 -6.20
CA ILE A 53 -7.67 4.01 -5.45
C ILE A 53 -6.58 4.39 -6.43
N GLU A 54 -6.20 5.66 -6.46
CA GLU A 54 -5.21 6.22 -7.38
C GLU A 54 -3.94 6.58 -6.61
N VAL A 55 -2.78 6.22 -7.18
CA VAL A 55 -1.47 6.57 -6.63
C VAL A 55 -0.83 7.65 -7.48
N TYR A 56 -0.32 8.66 -6.81
CA TYR A 56 0.48 9.73 -7.38
C TYR A 56 1.86 9.72 -6.75
N ILE A 57 2.91 9.83 -7.56
CA ILE A 57 4.30 9.99 -7.12
C ILE A 57 4.80 11.33 -7.60
N ASP A 58 5.34 12.13 -6.70
CA ASP A 58 5.83 13.49 -6.97
C ASP A 58 4.78 14.36 -7.71
N GLY A 59 3.53 14.23 -7.28
CA GLY A 59 2.39 14.96 -7.85
C GLY A 59 1.94 14.50 -9.24
N ARG A 60 2.44 13.37 -9.73
CA ARG A 60 2.04 12.79 -11.02
C ARG A 60 1.30 11.48 -10.82
N TYR A 61 0.19 11.32 -11.52
CA TYR A 61 -0.51 10.04 -11.56
C TYR A 61 0.45 8.92 -12.00
N ALA A 62 0.47 7.85 -11.24
CA ALA A 62 1.29 6.69 -11.51
C ALA A 62 0.45 5.47 -11.96
N PHE A 63 -0.53 5.07 -11.15
CA PHE A 63 -1.39 3.90 -11.43
C PHE A 63 -2.54 3.80 -10.44
N ASP A 64 -3.51 2.93 -10.75
CA ASP A 64 -4.57 2.51 -9.83
C ASP A 64 -4.14 1.25 -9.06
N VAL A 65 -4.58 1.14 -7.80
CA VAL A 65 -4.30 -0.02 -6.95
C VAL A 65 -5.55 -0.87 -6.79
N PRO A 66 -5.44 -2.21 -6.92
CA PRO A 66 -6.54 -3.12 -6.61
C PRO A 66 -6.98 -2.97 -5.16
N TYR A 67 -8.29 -3.08 -4.94
CA TYR A 67 -8.94 -3.03 -3.64
C TYR A 67 -9.56 -4.38 -3.30
N GLY A 68 -9.60 -4.72 -2.00
CA GLY A 68 -10.25 -5.94 -1.51
C GLY A 68 -9.30 -6.92 -0.82
N ASP A 69 -8.10 -6.49 -0.46
CA ASP A 69 -7.17 -7.33 0.31
C ASP A 69 -7.69 -7.56 1.75
N PRO A 70 -7.40 -8.72 2.36
CA PRO A 70 -7.81 -9.01 3.74
C PRO A 70 -7.23 -8.03 4.76
N ARG A 71 -8.08 -7.51 5.66
CA ARG A 71 -7.76 -6.60 6.77
C ARG A 71 -8.58 -6.95 8.00
N GLU A 72 -8.24 -8.06 8.64
CA GLU A 72 -8.93 -8.54 9.85
C GLU A 72 -8.89 -7.50 10.99
N ASP A 73 -7.82 -6.72 11.08
CA ASP A 73 -7.67 -5.63 12.03
C ASP A 73 -8.70 -4.51 11.80
N VAL A 74 -8.93 -4.12 10.55
CA VAL A 74 -9.96 -3.14 10.17
C VAL A 74 -11.35 -3.75 10.37
N GLY A 75 -11.56 -5.02 9.97
CA GLY A 75 -12.80 -5.75 10.20
C GLY A 75 -13.20 -5.82 11.67
N PHE A 76 -12.22 -5.96 12.57
CA PHE A 76 -12.48 -5.93 14.01
C PHE A 76 -12.82 -4.52 14.50
N ALA A 77 -12.12 -3.49 14.01
CA ALA A 77 -12.32 -2.11 14.43
C ALA A 77 -13.64 -1.49 13.90
N TYR A 78 -14.06 -1.91 12.73
CA TYR A 78 -15.24 -1.40 12.01
C TYR A 78 -16.23 -2.53 11.69
N SER A 79 -16.55 -3.34 12.69
CA SER A 79 -17.38 -4.55 12.52
C SER A 79 -18.78 -4.28 12.00
N ASP A 80 -19.29 -3.06 12.17
CA ASP A 80 -20.63 -2.64 11.78
C ASP A 80 -20.72 -2.20 10.30
N ILE A 81 -19.54 -2.09 9.62
CA ILE A 81 -19.47 -1.73 8.20
C ILE A 81 -19.17 -2.97 7.36
N ASP A 82 -20.06 -3.24 6.41
CA ASP A 82 -19.91 -4.35 5.49
C ASP A 82 -18.63 -4.22 4.66
N GLY A 83 -17.88 -5.34 4.54
CA GLY A 83 -16.64 -5.38 3.77
C GLY A 83 -15.41 -4.86 4.51
N SER A 84 -15.52 -4.44 5.77
CA SER A 84 -14.40 -3.92 6.56
C SER A 84 -13.23 -4.89 6.65
N SER A 85 -13.47 -6.21 6.71
CA SER A 85 -12.41 -7.24 6.73
C SER A 85 -11.70 -7.46 5.39
N THR A 86 -12.21 -6.86 4.31
CA THR A 86 -11.62 -6.89 2.97
C THR A 86 -11.38 -5.48 2.42
N SER A 87 -11.03 -4.56 3.30
CA SER A 87 -10.84 -3.15 3.01
C SER A 87 -9.42 -2.76 2.59
N GLY A 88 -8.54 -3.74 2.46
CA GLY A 88 -7.14 -3.51 2.11
C GLY A 88 -6.90 -3.21 0.65
N PHE A 89 -5.80 -2.53 0.40
CA PHE A 89 -5.20 -2.40 -0.91
C PHE A 89 -3.69 -2.60 -0.83
N SER A 90 -3.10 -3.26 -1.84
CA SER A 90 -1.66 -3.41 -1.92
C SER A 90 -1.17 -3.64 -3.34
N VAL A 91 0.04 -3.15 -3.62
CA VAL A 91 0.73 -3.38 -4.88
C VAL A 91 2.25 -3.40 -4.67
N PRO A 92 2.98 -4.34 -5.31
CA PRO A 92 4.43 -4.28 -5.35
C PRO A 92 4.90 -3.03 -6.10
N PHE A 93 5.85 -2.30 -5.53
CA PHE A 93 6.41 -1.10 -6.13
C PHE A 93 7.94 -1.14 -6.09
N ASN A 94 8.56 -0.84 -7.23
CA ASN A 94 10.02 -0.77 -7.32
C ASN A 94 10.50 0.65 -7.00
N TYR A 95 10.80 0.89 -5.73
CA TYR A 95 11.35 2.18 -5.26
C TYR A 95 12.65 2.55 -5.95
N SER A 96 13.47 1.58 -6.36
CA SER A 96 14.71 1.84 -7.10
C SER A 96 14.49 2.34 -8.53
N ALA A 97 13.26 2.35 -9.04
CA ALA A 97 12.92 3.00 -10.31
C ALA A 97 12.88 4.53 -10.19
N LEU A 98 12.69 5.05 -8.97
CA LEU A 98 12.78 6.47 -8.67
C LEU A 98 14.24 6.92 -8.55
N SER A 99 14.50 8.22 -8.60
CA SER A 99 15.82 8.77 -8.29
C SER A 99 16.18 8.51 -6.82
N ALA A 100 17.46 8.61 -6.45
CA ALA A 100 17.80 8.66 -5.03
C ALA A 100 17.43 10.04 -4.47
N GLY A 101 16.99 10.07 -3.21
CA GLY A 101 16.56 11.28 -2.51
C GLY A 101 15.10 11.23 -2.06
N GLU A 102 14.58 12.38 -1.69
CA GLU A 102 13.20 12.54 -1.17
C GLU A 102 12.18 12.50 -2.30
N HIS A 103 11.09 11.79 -2.04
CA HIS A 103 9.92 11.66 -2.89
C HIS A 103 8.64 11.82 -2.07
N ALA A 104 7.56 12.20 -2.73
CA ALA A 104 6.23 12.28 -2.15
C ALA A 104 5.28 11.28 -2.82
N ILE A 105 4.45 10.65 -2.02
CA ILE A 105 3.33 9.84 -2.48
C ILE A 105 2.02 10.46 -2.00
N SER A 106 1.00 10.46 -2.87
CA SER A 106 -0.39 10.68 -2.51
C SER A 106 -1.22 9.50 -2.98
N VAL A 107 -2.05 8.97 -2.10
CA VAL A 107 -3.04 7.94 -2.41
C VAL A 107 -4.41 8.56 -2.27
N ILE A 108 -5.14 8.63 -3.37
CA ILE A 108 -6.49 9.19 -3.43
C ILE A 108 -7.47 8.06 -3.53
N VAL A 109 -8.35 7.96 -2.55
CA VAL A 109 -9.46 7.01 -2.53
C VAL A 109 -10.73 7.74 -2.95
N THR A 110 -11.49 7.17 -3.86
CA THR A 110 -12.81 7.66 -4.28
C THR A 110 -13.83 6.56 -4.00
N ASP A 111 -14.93 6.90 -3.36
CA ASP A 111 -16.04 5.98 -3.16
C ASP A 111 -17.08 6.06 -4.29
N ARG A 112 -18.13 5.25 -4.22
CA ARG A 112 -19.17 5.18 -5.25
C ARG A 112 -20.09 6.40 -5.30
N LEU A 113 -20.09 7.26 -4.27
CA LEU A 113 -20.78 8.55 -4.29
C LEU A 113 -19.93 9.65 -4.92
N GLY A 114 -18.64 9.39 -5.11
CA GLY A 114 -17.66 10.36 -5.61
C GLY A 114 -16.98 11.15 -4.51
N ASP A 115 -17.20 10.82 -3.25
CA ASP A 115 -16.45 11.39 -2.14
C ASP A 115 -14.99 10.94 -2.18
N ARG A 116 -14.10 11.81 -1.73
CA ARG A 116 -12.65 11.57 -1.88
C ARG A 116 -11.90 11.89 -0.60
N ILE A 117 -10.95 11.02 -0.28
CA ILE A 117 -9.93 11.30 0.73
C ILE A 117 -8.54 11.14 0.12
N GLU A 118 -7.57 11.82 0.68
CA GLU A 118 -6.18 11.76 0.27
C GLU A 118 -5.29 11.44 1.48
N HIS A 119 -4.41 10.45 1.30
CA HIS A 119 -3.35 10.13 2.25
C HIS A 119 -2.01 10.37 1.59
N SER A 120 -1.16 11.17 2.22
CA SER A 120 0.14 11.53 1.69
C SER A 120 1.25 11.15 2.67
N ALA A 121 2.41 10.81 2.12
CA ALA A 121 3.64 10.58 2.86
C ALA A 121 4.83 11.07 2.07
N THR A 122 5.89 11.47 2.77
CA THR A 122 7.20 11.68 2.19
C THR A 122 8.10 10.50 2.53
N PHE A 123 8.98 10.12 1.64
CA PHE A 123 9.91 9.02 1.87
C PHE A 123 11.22 9.26 1.12
N GLU A 124 12.29 8.65 1.61
CA GLU A 124 13.60 8.72 1.00
C GLU A 124 13.88 7.43 0.22
N VAL A 125 14.33 7.56 -1.02
CA VAL A 125 14.88 6.47 -1.80
C VAL A 125 16.39 6.47 -1.68
N VAL A 126 16.91 5.37 -1.13
CA VAL A 126 18.36 5.16 -1.05
C VAL A 126 18.80 4.13 -2.07
N ARG A 127 19.97 4.37 -2.64
CA ARG A 127 20.65 3.40 -3.49
C ARG A 127 21.91 2.97 -2.79
N PHE A 128 22.26 1.72 -2.97
CA PHE A 128 23.58 1.28 -2.54
C PHE A 128 24.62 2.08 -3.34
N GLU A 129 25.46 2.84 -2.65
CA GLU A 129 26.49 3.66 -3.27
C GLU A 129 27.52 2.82 -4.05
N GLN A 130 27.61 1.55 -3.69
CA GLN A 130 28.46 0.59 -4.39
C GLN A 130 27.59 -0.48 -5.02
N SER A 131 27.53 -0.52 -6.33
CA SER A 131 27.01 -1.70 -6.99
C SER A 131 27.89 -2.89 -6.59
N PHE A 132 27.26 -3.87 -5.98
CA PHE A 132 27.91 -5.13 -5.61
C PHE A 132 28.54 -5.83 -6.82
N LEU A 133 27.96 -5.61 -8.00
CA LEU A 133 28.43 -6.13 -9.28
C LEU A 133 28.59 -4.98 -10.28
N TYR A 134 29.77 -4.54 -10.52
CA TYR A 134 30.09 -3.72 -11.68
C TYR A 134 30.28 -4.62 -12.92
N LYS A 135 29.84 -4.15 -14.06
CA LYS A 135 30.02 -4.87 -15.33
C LYS A 135 31.49 -5.23 -15.59
N GLU A 136 32.39 -4.38 -15.12
CA GLU A 136 33.82 -4.59 -15.23
C GLU A 136 34.35 -5.73 -14.34
N ASN A 137 33.66 -6.06 -13.27
CA ASN A 137 34.03 -7.09 -12.31
C ASN A 137 33.43 -8.46 -12.60
N THR A 138 32.42 -8.52 -13.49
CA THR A 138 31.73 -9.78 -13.83
C THR A 138 32.67 -10.85 -14.46
N PRO A 139 33.70 -10.53 -15.22
CA PRO A 139 34.62 -11.54 -15.73
C PRO A 139 35.45 -12.26 -14.67
N ASN A 140 35.60 -11.66 -13.50
CA ASN A 140 36.43 -12.17 -12.40
C ASN A 140 35.60 -12.81 -11.26
N MET A 141 34.35 -13.12 -11.53
CA MET A 141 33.51 -13.79 -10.56
C MET A 141 33.69 -15.29 -10.60
N ASN A 142 34.19 -15.85 -9.53
CA ASN A 142 34.17 -17.28 -9.26
C ASN A 142 33.10 -17.57 -8.21
N TRP A 143 32.22 -18.50 -8.52
CA TRP A 143 31.25 -18.98 -7.53
C TRP A 143 31.16 -20.49 -7.51
N SER A 144 30.89 -21.04 -6.36
CA SER A 144 30.43 -22.42 -6.23
C SER A 144 28.93 -22.35 -5.89
N LEU A 145 28.07 -22.87 -6.78
CA LEU A 145 26.66 -23.01 -6.48
C LEU A 145 26.49 -24.00 -5.33
N ALA A 146 25.86 -23.58 -4.26
CA ALA A 146 25.66 -24.43 -3.12
C ALA A 146 24.30 -25.13 -3.13
N SER A 147 23.19 -24.40 -3.32
CA SER A 147 21.87 -25.00 -3.29
C SER A 147 20.80 -24.01 -3.82
N SER A 148 19.74 -24.56 -4.41
CA SER A 148 18.52 -23.82 -4.73
C SER A 148 17.35 -24.38 -3.94
N TYR A 149 16.53 -23.51 -3.38
CA TYR A 149 15.28 -23.83 -2.71
C TYR A 149 14.14 -23.13 -3.44
N ALA A 150 12.90 -23.50 -3.14
CA ALA A 150 11.74 -22.99 -3.84
C ALA A 150 11.66 -21.44 -3.89
N ASN A 151 12.23 -20.76 -2.89
CA ASN A 151 12.07 -19.30 -2.71
C ASN A 151 13.40 -18.54 -2.71
N TYR A 152 14.55 -19.21 -2.74
CA TYR A 152 15.85 -18.55 -2.72
C TYR A 152 16.96 -19.43 -3.29
N ILE A 153 18.00 -18.78 -3.77
CA ILE A 153 19.22 -19.42 -4.25
C ILE A 153 20.34 -18.94 -3.32
N THR A 154 21.06 -19.89 -2.72
CA THR A 154 22.27 -19.58 -1.95
C THR A 154 23.49 -19.80 -2.82
N VAL A 155 24.27 -18.78 -3.01
CA VAL A 155 25.56 -18.85 -3.68
C VAL A 155 26.64 -18.60 -2.64
N ARG A 156 27.61 -19.53 -2.55
CA ARG A 156 28.74 -19.42 -1.62
C ARG A 156 30.04 -19.25 -2.35
N GLY A 157 31.00 -18.61 -1.69
CA GLY A 157 32.33 -18.43 -2.23
C GLY A 157 32.37 -17.55 -3.47
N VAL A 158 31.48 -16.55 -3.55
CA VAL A 158 31.54 -15.52 -4.58
C VAL A 158 32.76 -14.66 -4.28
N GLU A 159 33.75 -14.71 -5.15
CA GLU A 159 34.89 -13.80 -5.10
C GLU A 159 34.72 -12.72 -6.15
N VAL A 160 34.75 -11.48 -5.71
CA VAL A 160 34.72 -10.31 -6.58
C VAL A 160 36.00 -9.51 -6.28
N SER A 161 36.86 -9.41 -7.24
CA SER A 161 38.13 -8.66 -7.10
C SER A 161 38.93 -9.06 -5.85
N GLY A 162 38.96 -10.34 -5.50
CA GLY A 162 39.74 -10.88 -4.36
C GLY A 162 39.06 -10.79 -3.00
N SER A 163 37.83 -10.32 -2.93
CA SER A 163 37.00 -10.36 -1.71
C SER A 163 35.94 -11.45 -1.79
N ALA A 164 35.78 -12.26 -0.74
CA ALA A 164 34.82 -13.33 -0.68
C ALA A 164 33.50 -12.85 -0.06
N TYR A 165 32.38 -13.21 -0.68
CA TYR A 165 31.03 -12.87 -0.25
C TYR A 165 30.15 -14.12 -0.15
N SER A 166 29.15 -14.06 0.72
CA SER A 166 28.03 -15.02 0.74
C SER A 166 26.74 -14.24 0.46
N ILE A 167 25.97 -14.70 -0.50
CA ILE A 167 24.69 -14.11 -0.92
C ILE A 167 23.60 -15.15 -0.72
#